data_4b82a8c2311d180d6c1098d4215333b1
#
_entry.id   4b82a8c2311d180d6c1098d4215333b1
#
_cell.length_a   1.000
_cell.length_b   1.000
_cell.length_c   1.000
_cell.angle_alpha   90.00
_cell.angle_beta   90.00
_cell.angle_gamma   90.00
#
_symmetry.space_group_name_H-M   'P 1'
#
loop_
_entity.id
_entity.type
_entity.pdbx_description
1 polymer ?
#
loop_
_entity_poly.entity_id
_entity_poly.type
_entity_poly.pdbx_seq_one_letter_code
_entity_poly.pdbx_strand_id
1 'polypeptide(L)'
;MNQTGLVRSLAAVCLGFTSIVATAQLRHAEPPLHTSGHDILDTAGHRVRLTSVNWYGFDQQDFVAGGLDHAPLATIVKEIVDLGVNSVRLPWANETLEHNPQVPDYAVKANPQFRGRHAMEVMDAVVRALADAHIMVVLDNHVSRADWCCSETDGNGLWYNAEYPESKWLTDWQTIVRRYKSERWVVGADLRNELRNKATWGGTDPKLDWHAASERGGNAVLTANPLLLIMVESPDYSTNFVGFDKLPVRFKIADRLVYSPHAYNIADHPFASYDELKQVYDARAGFLLHTEPGVPLWVGEFGTCQTLDCGANSDWFVMYIRYMKENDLAWSYWAINGTQSSGAGRKYDAIEGYGLLSPDYQHIAAPKLVELLRTIQN
;
A
#
# COMPACT_ATOMS: atom_id res chain seq x y z
N MET A 1 31.38 87.59 2.43
CA MET A 1 30.24 86.88 1.78
C MET A 1 30.51 85.43 1.92
N ASN A 2 29.96 84.80 3.01
CA ASN A 2 30.14 83.41 3.27
C ASN A 2 28.85 82.63 2.92
N GLN A 3 28.96 81.64 2.04
CA GLN A 3 27.92 80.68 1.78
C GLN A 3 28.29 79.38 2.48
N THR A 4 27.55 79.02 3.46
CA THR A 4 27.62 77.74 4.16
C THR A 4 26.72 76.74 3.42
N GLY A 5 27.30 75.72 2.82
CA GLY A 5 26.61 74.59 2.18
C GLY A 5 26.19 73.54 3.25
N LEU A 6 24.88 73.24 3.27
CA LEU A 6 24.27 72.22 4.14
C LEU A 6 24.35 70.85 3.43
N VAL A 7 25.16 69.95 3.94
CA VAL A 7 25.20 68.57 3.49
C VAL A 7 24.09 67.76 4.18
N ARG A 8 23.10 67.30 3.48
CA ARG A 8 22.07 66.38 3.96
C ARG A 8 22.54 64.94 3.75
N SER A 9 22.82 64.25 4.84
CA SER A 9 23.06 62.81 4.83
C SER A 9 21.75 62.05 4.70
N LEU A 10 21.56 61.28 3.63
CA LEU A 10 20.50 60.31 3.50
C LEU A 10 20.97 59.00 4.18
N ALA A 11 20.34 58.61 5.31
CA ALA A 11 20.50 57.30 5.87
C ALA A 11 19.58 56.31 5.11
N ALA A 12 20.14 55.40 4.37
CA ALA A 12 19.40 54.29 3.78
C ALA A 12 19.14 53.23 4.84
N VAL A 13 17.86 53.03 5.19
CA VAL A 13 17.39 51.93 6.07
C VAL A 13 17.21 50.70 5.19
N CYS A 14 18.16 49.79 5.22
CA CYS A 14 18.00 48.45 4.63
C CYS A 14 17.08 47.60 5.56
N LEU A 15 15.81 47.50 5.21
CA LEU A 15 14.91 46.48 5.76
C LEU A 15 15.29 45.09 5.19
N GLY A 16 16.04 44.32 5.96
CA GLY A 16 16.32 42.94 5.65
C GLY A 16 15.03 42.11 5.84
N PHE A 17 14.40 41.70 4.75
CA PHE A 17 13.38 40.66 4.77
C PHE A 17 14.08 39.32 4.99
N THR A 18 14.12 38.85 6.24
CA THR A 18 14.40 37.44 6.55
C THR A 18 13.16 36.63 6.16
N SER A 19 13.21 36.00 5.00
CA SER A 19 12.24 34.97 4.62
C SER A 19 12.39 33.81 5.59
N ILE A 20 11.47 33.70 6.54
CA ILE A 20 11.30 32.49 7.33
C ILE A 20 10.71 31.46 6.38
N VAL A 21 11.56 30.60 5.80
CA VAL A 21 11.11 29.36 5.17
C VAL A 21 10.63 28.49 6.34
N ALA A 22 9.34 28.54 6.61
CA ALA A 22 8.70 27.54 7.48
C ALA A 22 8.84 26.21 6.77
N THR A 23 9.80 25.39 7.17
CA THR A 23 9.79 23.95 6.87
C THR A 23 8.49 23.44 7.48
N ALA A 24 7.50 23.16 6.63
CA ALA A 24 6.31 22.44 7.05
C ALA A 24 6.82 21.09 7.58
N GLN A 25 6.88 20.95 8.89
CA GLN A 25 7.16 19.71 9.56
C GLN A 25 6.01 18.79 9.15
N LEU A 26 6.29 17.73 8.41
CA LEU A 26 5.30 16.72 8.03
C LEU A 26 4.59 16.31 9.32
N ARG A 27 3.34 16.69 9.46
CA ARG A 27 2.54 16.29 10.61
C ARG A 27 2.34 14.79 10.48
N HIS A 28 2.85 14.02 11.43
CA HIS A 28 2.55 12.60 11.49
C HIS A 28 1.06 12.45 11.76
N ALA A 29 0.41 11.57 10.99
CA ALA A 29 -0.97 11.19 11.26
C ALA A 29 -1.09 10.63 12.69
N GLU A 30 -2.22 10.87 13.32
CA GLU A 30 -2.51 10.37 14.68
C GLU A 30 -3.52 9.20 14.59
N PRO A 31 -3.08 7.94 14.37
CA PRO A 31 -3.99 6.80 14.40
C PRO A 31 -4.73 6.67 15.75
N PRO A 32 -5.91 5.99 15.77
CA PRO A 32 -6.53 5.26 14.68
C PRO A 32 -7.18 6.16 13.64
N LEU A 33 -7.29 5.63 12.40
CA LEU A 33 -7.90 6.31 11.28
C LEU A 33 -9.39 5.96 11.17
N HIS A 34 -10.16 6.84 10.50
CA HIS A 34 -11.55 6.58 10.12
C HIS A 34 -11.87 7.27 8.78
N THR A 35 -12.98 6.89 8.14
CA THR A 35 -13.39 7.51 6.88
C THR A 35 -14.48 8.56 7.11
N SER A 36 -14.52 9.60 6.28
CA SER A 36 -15.58 10.60 6.25
C SER A 36 -15.78 11.07 4.80
N GLY A 37 -16.87 10.67 4.18
CA GLY A 37 -17.05 10.87 2.74
C GLY A 37 -15.90 10.20 1.96
N HIS A 38 -15.23 10.97 1.10
CA HIS A 38 -14.09 10.49 0.30
C HIS A 38 -12.74 10.60 1.02
N ASP A 39 -12.71 11.06 2.27
CA ASP A 39 -11.47 11.28 3.01
C ASP A 39 -11.22 10.21 4.07
N ILE A 40 -9.94 9.93 4.32
CA ILE A 40 -9.46 9.25 5.51
C ILE A 40 -9.00 10.33 6.48
N LEU A 41 -9.45 10.26 7.73
CA LEU A 41 -9.14 11.21 8.78
C LEU A 41 -8.42 10.52 9.95
N ASP A 42 -7.56 11.28 10.64
CA ASP A 42 -6.95 10.87 11.91
C ASP A 42 -7.84 11.25 13.11
N THR A 43 -7.38 10.93 14.33
CA THR A 43 -8.12 11.24 15.56
C THR A 43 -8.29 12.74 15.83
N ALA A 44 -7.45 13.58 15.24
CA ALA A 44 -7.54 15.04 15.33
C ALA A 44 -8.45 15.66 14.25
N GLY A 45 -8.99 14.82 13.34
CA GLY A 45 -9.82 15.25 12.21
C GLY A 45 -9.02 15.80 11.04
N HIS A 46 -7.71 15.60 11.01
CA HIS A 46 -6.90 15.96 9.85
C HIS A 46 -7.01 14.89 8.77
N ARG A 47 -7.09 15.34 7.53
CA ARG A 47 -7.04 14.43 6.37
C ARG A 47 -5.69 13.73 6.30
N VAL A 48 -5.74 12.42 6.11
CA VAL A 48 -4.57 11.55 5.93
C VAL A 48 -4.64 10.93 4.55
N ARG A 49 -3.69 11.24 3.70
CA ARG A 49 -3.49 10.51 2.45
C ARG A 49 -2.47 9.40 2.71
N LEU A 50 -2.88 8.14 2.59
CA LEU A 50 -1.97 7.02 2.68
C LEU A 50 -1.10 7.00 1.42
N THR A 51 0.20 7.23 1.60
CA THR A 51 1.23 7.11 0.56
C THR A 51 2.14 5.98 0.96
N SER A 52 2.03 4.86 0.26
CA SER A 52 2.55 3.58 0.74
C SER A 52 3.52 2.93 -0.24
N VAL A 53 4.26 1.96 0.26
CA VAL A 53 4.94 0.95 -0.54
C VAL A 53 4.47 -0.43 -0.11
N ASN A 54 4.42 -1.37 -1.05
CA ASN A 54 4.24 -2.78 -0.76
C ASN A 54 5.58 -3.39 -0.37
N TRP A 55 5.61 -4.14 0.74
CA TRP A 55 6.78 -4.88 1.19
C TRP A 55 6.41 -6.36 1.35
N TYR A 56 6.56 -7.12 0.28
CA TYR A 56 6.15 -8.52 0.22
C TYR A 56 7.19 -9.50 0.76
N GLY A 57 6.76 -10.72 1.06
CA GLY A 57 7.59 -11.85 1.47
C GLY A 57 6.96 -12.75 2.52
N PHE A 58 6.12 -12.23 3.46
CA PHE A 58 5.34 -13.10 4.35
C PHE A 58 4.21 -13.87 3.64
N ASP A 59 3.93 -13.51 2.43
CA ASP A 59 3.04 -14.17 1.47
C ASP A 59 3.78 -15.17 0.56
N GLN A 60 5.12 -15.26 0.67
CA GLN A 60 5.99 -16.04 -0.20
C GLN A 60 6.57 -17.25 0.54
N GLN A 61 7.19 -18.19 -0.22
CA GLN A 61 7.74 -19.45 0.30
C GLN A 61 8.90 -19.29 1.29
N ASP A 62 9.49 -18.08 1.38
CA ASP A 62 10.51 -17.74 2.38
C ASP A 62 9.90 -17.32 3.73
N PHE A 63 8.59 -17.02 3.79
CA PHE A 63 7.82 -16.66 4.99
C PHE A 63 8.36 -15.45 5.75
N VAL A 64 9.05 -14.54 5.08
CA VAL A 64 9.68 -13.38 5.70
C VAL A 64 9.77 -12.22 4.72
N ALA A 65 9.58 -10.98 5.19
CA ALA A 65 9.74 -9.78 4.37
C ALA A 65 11.08 -9.79 3.62
N GLY A 66 11.04 -9.48 2.32
CA GLY A 66 12.23 -9.52 1.47
C GLY A 66 13.31 -8.55 1.91
N GLY A 67 14.59 -8.92 1.67
CA GLY A 67 15.76 -8.10 1.96
C GLY A 67 16.37 -8.28 3.35
N LEU A 68 15.75 -9.06 4.24
CA LEU A 68 16.32 -9.34 5.56
C LEU A 68 17.56 -10.25 5.49
N ASP A 69 17.87 -10.81 4.35
CA ASP A 69 19.10 -11.51 4.02
C ASP A 69 20.22 -10.55 3.56
N HIS A 70 19.87 -9.39 3.02
CA HIS A 70 20.80 -8.41 2.44
C HIS A 70 21.14 -7.26 3.40
N ALA A 71 20.16 -6.75 4.15
CA ALA A 71 20.35 -5.62 5.04
C ALA A 71 19.71 -5.83 6.42
N PRO A 72 20.24 -5.19 7.46
CA PRO A 72 19.57 -5.12 8.77
C PRO A 72 18.18 -4.51 8.64
N LEU A 73 17.21 -5.01 9.39
CA LEU A 73 15.83 -4.51 9.42
C LEU A 73 15.78 -2.98 9.58
N ALA A 74 16.59 -2.43 10.50
CA ALA A 74 16.63 -0.99 10.73
C ALA A 74 17.08 -0.18 9.51
N THR A 75 17.98 -0.76 8.68
CA THR A 75 18.41 -0.13 7.41
C THR A 75 17.25 -0.06 6.41
N ILE A 76 16.53 -1.16 6.22
CA ILE A 76 15.39 -1.19 5.29
C ILE A 76 14.30 -0.22 5.74
N VAL A 77 13.97 -0.20 7.05
CA VAL A 77 13.00 0.77 7.59
C VAL A 77 13.45 2.21 7.39
N LYS A 78 14.76 2.48 7.54
CA LYS A 78 15.32 3.81 7.25
C LYS A 78 15.12 4.20 5.78
N GLU A 79 15.37 3.29 4.84
CA GLU A 79 15.12 3.55 3.41
C GLU A 79 13.63 3.82 3.13
N ILE A 80 12.71 3.13 3.81
CA ILE A 80 11.26 3.40 3.73
C ILE A 80 10.95 4.84 4.19
N VAL A 81 11.53 5.27 5.30
CA VAL A 81 11.39 6.65 5.80
C VAL A 81 11.98 7.65 4.82
N ASP A 82 13.16 7.38 4.25
CA ASP A 82 13.84 8.26 3.30
C ASP A 82 13.10 8.38 1.94
N LEU A 83 12.29 7.37 1.56
CA LEU A 83 11.37 7.48 0.44
C LEU A 83 10.27 8.53 0.68
N GLY A 84 10.01 8.93 1.92
CA GLY A 84 9.00 9.91 2.30
C GLY A 84 7.58 9.36 2.32
N VAL A 85 7.41 8.04 2.26
CA VAL A 85 6.09 7.39 2.42
C VAL A 85 5.69 7.34 3.88
N ASN A 86 4.39 7.29 4.16
CA ASN A 86 3.86 7.26 5.52
C ASN A 86 3.28 5.90 5.93
N SER A 87 3.27 4.94 5.02
CA SER A 87 2.67 3.64 5.27
C SER A 87 3.30 2.51 4.44
N VAL A 88 3.10 1.29 4.90
CA VAL A 88 3.50 0.04 4.22
C VAL A 88 2.28 -0.87 4.12
N ARG A 89 1.98 -1.37 2.92
CA ARG A 89 1.12 -2.52 2.70
C ARG A 89 1.98 -3.76 2.88
N LEU A 90 1.60 -4.65 3.80
CA LEU A 90 2.38 -5.81 4.22
C LEU A 90 1.63 -7.09 3.86
N PRO A 91 1.93 -7.71 2.70
CA PRO A 91 1.37 -8.97 2.25
C PRO A 91 1.68 -10.14 3.20
N TRP A 92 0.67 -10.99 3.47
CA TRP A 92 0.81 -12.23 4.22
C TRP A 92 -0.09 -13.34 3.65
N ALA A 93 0.28 -14.60 3.91
CA ALA A 93 -0.51 -15.78 3.52
C ALA A 93 -1.21 -16.40 4.75
N ASN A 94 -2.39 -17.03 4.51
CA ASN A 94 -3.04 -17.84 5.56
C ASN A 94 -2.08 -18.93 6.06
N GLU A 95 -1.34 -19.60 5.16
CA GLU A 95 -0.33 -20.59 5.51
C GLU A 95 0.71 -20.06 6.49
N THR A 96 1.24 -18.85 6.25
CA THR A 96 2.23 -18.21 7.12
C THR A 96 1.71 -18.02 8.54
N LEU A 97 0.45 -17.64 8.67
CA LEU A 97 -0.17 -17.46 9.98
C LEU A 97 -0.47 -18.80 10.67
N GLU A 98 -1.13 -19.75 9.95
CA GLU A 98 -1.60 -21.02 10.51
C GLU A 98 -0.45 -21.98 10.85
N HIS A 99 0.51 -22.13 9.94
CA HIS A 99 1.65 -23.02 10.15
C HIS A 99 2.76 -22.36 10.96
N ASN A 100 2.87 -21.03 10.87
CA ASN A 100 3.90 -20.24 11.55
C ASN A 100 5.29 -20.91 11.45
N PRO A 101 5.81 -21.17 10.23
CA PRO A 101 7.02 -21.94 10.06
C PRO A 101 8.24 -21.21 10.63
N GLN A 102 9.27 -21.96 10.96
CA GLN A 102 10.59 -21.38 11.24
C GLN A 102 11.13 -20.76 9.93
N VAL A 103 11.55 -19.49 9.99
CA VAL A 103 12.08 -18.82 8.80
C VAL A 103 13.42 -19.44 8.38
N PRO A 104 13.67 -19.59 7.07
CA PRO A 104 14.95 -20.11 6.60
C PRO A 104 16.13 -19.20 6.99
N ASP A 105 17.22 -19.77 7.48
CA ASP A 105 18.41 -19.00 7.90
C ASP A 105 18.96 -18.12 6.77
N TYR A 106 18.87 -18.59 5.51
CA TYR A 106 19.34 -17.81 4.36
C TYR A 106 18.53 -16.53 4.15
N ALA A 107 17.22 -16.56 4.41
CA ALA A 107 16.31 -15.45 4.19
C ALA A 107 16.43 -14.34 5.27
N VAL A 108 17.18 -14.59 6.35
CA VAL A 108 17.44 -13.64 7.43
C VAL A 108 18.94 -13.47 7.72
N LYS A 109 19.78 -13.72 6.73
CA LYS A 109 21.23 -13.75 6.86
C LYS A 109 21.83 -12.48 7.46
N ALA A 110 21.32 -11.30 7.08
CA ALA A 110 21.78 -10.01 7.61
C ALA A 110 21.16 -9.67 8.98
N ASN A 111 20.25 -10.51 9.49
CA ASN A 111 19.54 -10.34 10.75
C ASN A 111 19.67 -11.59 11.64
N PRO A 112 20.86 -11.87 12.19
CA PRO A 112 21.15 -13.09 12.93
C PRO A 112 20.23 -13.32 14.14
N GLN A 113 19.63 -12.27 14.69
CA GLN A 113 18.63 -12.35 15.78
C GLN A 113 17.32 -13.06 15.36
N PHE A 114 17.07 -13.21 14.06
CA PHE A 114 15.90 -13.91 13.52
C PHE A 114 16.15 -15.38 13.19
N ARG A 115 17.40 -15.84 13.24
CA ARG A 115 17.71 -17.26 13.03
C ARG A 115 16.98 -18.13 14.06
N GLY A 116 16.33 -19.17 13.60
CA GLY A 116 15.55 -20.04 14.44
C GLY A 116 14.22 -19.45 14.93
N ARG A 117 13.85 -18.25 14.52
CA ARG A 117 12.56 -17.66 14.83
C ARG A 117 11.49 -18.15 13.87
N HIS A 118 10.24 -18.08 14.32
CA HIS A 118 9.08 -18.36 13.48
C HIS A 118 8.61 -17.10 12.71
N ALA A 119 7.93 -17.30 11.58
CA ALA A 119 7.49 -16.24 10.68
C ALA A 119 6.74 -15.11 11.40
N MET A 120 5.82 -15.45 12.30
CA MET A 120 5.05 -14.45 13.05
C MET A 120 5.88 -13.68 14.08
N GLU A 121 6.98 -14.23 14.59
CA GLU A 121 7.90 -13.49 15.47
C GLU A 121 8.72 -12.47 14.66
N VAL A 122 9.09 -12.81 13.43
CA VAL A 122 9.79 -11.88 12.52
C VAL A 122 8.82 -10.79 12.04
N MET A 123 7.57 -11.16 11.72
CA MET A 123 6.53 -10.18 11.36
C MET A 123 6.27 -9.18 12.49
N ASP A 124 6.24 -9.63 13.76
CA ASP A 124 6.13 -8.75 14.92
C ASP A 124 7.28 -7.74 14.98
N ALA A 125 8.51 -8.19 14.70
CA ALA A 125 9.66 -7.31 14.69
C ALA A 125 9.60 -6.27 13.56
N VAL A 126 9.14 -6.69 12.37
CA VAL A 126 8.95 -5.79 11.22
C VAL A 126 7.86 -4.75 11.54
N VAL A 127 6.68 -5.19 12.01
CA VAL A 127 5.58 -4.29 12.36
C VAL A 127 6.01 -3.30 13.45
N ARG A 128 6.72 -3.76 14.48
CA ARG A 128 7.23 -2.89 15.54
C ARG A 128 8.25 -1.88 15.01
N ALA A 129 9.19 -2.30 14.16
CA ALA A 129 10.20 -1.40 13.60
C ALA A 129 9.57 -0.31 12.72
N LEU A 130 8.52 -0.63 11.95
CA LEU A 130 7.73 0.34 11.21
C LEU A 130 6.97 1.30 12.15
N ALA A 131 6.33 0.76 13.19
CA ALA A 131 5.60 1.55 14.19
C ALA A 131 6.53 2.52 14.96
N ASP A 132 7.72 2.06 15.38
CA ASP A 132 8.74 2.88 16.04
C ASP A 132 9.23 4.02 15.13
N ALA A 133 9.20 3.82 13.81
CA ALA A 133 9.48 4.84 12.80
C ALA A 133 8.26 5.68 12.40
N HIS A 134 7.11 5.50 13.06
CA HIS A 134 5.84 6.17 12.76
C HIS A 134 5.32 5.90 11.35
N ILE A 135 5.64 4.73 10.79
CA ILE A 135 5.11 4.24 9.50
C ILE A 135 3.89 3.36 9.79
N MET A 136 2.75 3.74 9.21
CA MET A 136 1.50 2.99 9.32
C MET A 136 1.59 1.68 8.56
N VAL A 137 0.88 0.65 9.04
CA VAL A 137 0.84 -0.67 8.41
C VAL A 137 -0.58 -1.01 8.00
N VAL A 138 -0.75 -1.39 6.75
CA VAL A 138 -1.95 -2.06 6.23
C VAL A 138 -1.60 -3.53 6.03
N LEU A 139 -2.26 -4.40 6.77
CA LEU A 139 -2.11 -5.86 6.62
C LEU A 139 -2.88 -6.30 5.38
N ASP A 140 -2.25 -7.07 4.50
CA ASP A 140 -2.85 -7.55 3.26
C ASP A 140 -2.89 -9.07 3.21
N ASN A 141 -4.10 -9.67 3.19
CA ASN A 141 -4.24 -11.10 2.93
C ASN A 141 -4.05 -11.38 1.44
N HIS A 142 -2.79 -11.59 1.06
CA HIS A 142 -2.39 -11.65 -0.34
C HIS A 142 -2.79 -12.96 -1.02
N VAL A 143 -2.48 -14.08 -0.37
CA VAL A 143 -2.74 -15.43 -0.86
C VAL A 143 -3.14 -16.37 0.28
N SER A 144 -3.74 -17.53 -0.05
CA SER A 144 -4.04 -18.56 0.95
C SER A 144 -2.78 -19.39 1.26
N ARG A 145 -2.14 -19.93 0.24
CA ARG A 145 -0.86 -20.64 0.33
C ARG A 145 0.26 -19.66 0.02
N ALA A 146 1.33 -19.72 0.78
CA ALA A 146 2.52 -18.88 0.59
C ALA A 146 3.20 -19.23 -0.74
N ASP A 147 2.96 -18.38 -1.74
CA ASP A 147 3.54 -18.51 -3.08
C ASP A 147 3.34 -17.20 -3.87
N TRP A 148 4.00 -17.07 -5.00
CA TRP A 148 3.77 -15.94 -5.90
C TRP A 148 2.36 -15.99 -6.51
N CYS A 149 1.61 -14.91 -6.40
CA CYS A 149 0.36 -14.75 -7.13
C CYS A 149 0.66 -14.15 -8.54
N CYS A 150 -0.19 -13.89 -9.47
CA CYS A 150 -1.61 -14.11 -9.47
C CYS A 150 -1.98 -14.74 -10.80
N SER A 151 -1.66 -16.01 -10.99
CA SER A 151 -2.05 -16.75 -12.19
C SER A 151 -3.50 -17.21 -12.11
N GLU A 152 -4.10 -17.51 -13.27
CA GLU A 152 -5.45 -18.06 -13.36
C GLU A 152 -5.61 -19.44 -12.69
N THR A 153 -4.50 -20.12 -12.41
CA THR A 153 -4.48 -21.52 -11.93
C THR A 153 -3.80 -21.71 -10.58
N ASP A 154 -3.40 -20.65 -9.88
CA ASP A 154 -2.71 -20.71 -8.60
C ASP A 154 -3.62 -21.07 -7.39
N GLY A 155 -4.92 -21.17 -7.60
CA GLY A 155 -5.89 -21.49 -6.55
C GLY A 155 -6.22 -20.33 -5.61
N ASN A 156 -5.77 -19.10 -5.91
CA ASN A 156 -5.98 -17.90 -5.08
C ASN A 156 -7.02 -16.91 -5.65
N GLY A 157 -7.76 -17.30 -6.70
CA GLY A 157 -8.74 -16.42 -7.35
C GLY A 157 -9.97 -16.07 -6.49
N LEU A 158 -10.22 -16.82 -5.40
CA LEU A 158 -11.24 -16.54 -4.39
C LEU A 158 -10.56 -16.24 -3.04
N TRP A 159 -11.31 -15.74 -2.07
CA TRP A 159 -10.85 -15.52 -0.69
C TRP A 159 -10.66 -16.82 0.10
N TYR A 160 -10.94 -17.96 -0.50
CA TYR A 160 -10.82 -19.28 0.08
C TYR A 160 -10.48 -20.34 -0.99
N ASN A 161 -10.01 -21.48 -0.53
CA ASN A 161 -9.86 -22.71 -1.32
C ASN A 161 -10.14 -23.95 -0.46
N ALA A 162 -9.86 -25.15 -0.98
CA ALA A 162 -10.15 -26.39 -0.26
C ALA A 162 -9.32 -26.55 1.02
N GLU A 163 -8.08 -26.09 1.04
CA GLU A 163 -7.16 -26.17 2.17
C GLU A 163 -7.43 -25.05 3.20
N TYR A 164 -7.78 -23.87 2.71
CA TYR A 164 -8.13 -22.67 3.49
C TYR A 164 -9.57 -22.25 3.20
N PRO A 165 -10.58 -22.94 3.76
CA PRO A 165 -11.98 -22.58 3.56
C PRO A 165 -12.32 -21.22 4.18
N GLU A 166 -13.43 -20.60 3.77
CA GLU A 166 -13.85 -19.27 4.25
C GLU A 166 -13.83 -19.15 5.78
N SER A 167 -14.21 -20.20 6.50
CA SER A 167 -14.18 -20.19 7.97
C SER A 167 -12.77 -19.97 8.54
N LYS A 168 -11.74 -20.54 7.91
CA LYS A 168 -10.35 -20.29 8.27
C LYS A 168 -9.95 -18.85 7.94
N TRP A 169 -10.22 -18.37 6.72
CA TRP A 169 -9.94 -16.99 6.32
C TRP A 169 -10.53 -15.98 7.32
N LEU A 170 -11.77 -16.16 7.77
CA LEU A 170 -12.39 -15.32 8.80
C LEU A 170 -11.68 -15.41 10.16
N THR A 171 -11.29 -16.62 10.55
CA THR A 171 -10.57 -16.87 11.83
C THR A 171 -9.16 -16.29 11.79
N ASP A 172 -8.48 -16.42 10.66
CA ASP A 172 -7.11 -15.91 10.44
C ASP A 172 -7.09 -14.40 10.52
N TRP A 173 -8.04 -13.73 9.85
CA TRP A 173 -8.22 -12.30 10.00
C TRP A 173 -8.42 -11.88 11.46
N GLN A 174 -9.29 -12.57 12.19
CA GLN A 174 -9.48 -12.26 13.61
C GLN A 174 -8.21 -12.49 14.42
N THR A 175 -7.44 -13.52 14.09
CA THR A 175 -6.21 -13.89 14.80
C THR A 175 -5.13 -12.83 14.60
N ILE A 176 -4.83 -12.48 13.34
CA ILE A 176 -3.76 -11.51 13.04
C ILE A 176 -4.11 -10.11 13.57
N VAL A 177 -5.35 -9.64 13.44
CA VAL A 177 -5.71 -8.31 13.93
C VAL A 177 -5.81 -8.24 15.46
N ARG A 178 -6.11 -9.35 16.17
CA ARG A 178 -6.00 -9.40 17.63
C ARG A 178 -4.54 -9.34 18.08
N ARG A 179 -3.61 -9.97 17.34
CA ARG A 179 -2.18 -9.92 17.61
C ARG A 179 -1.66 -8.50 17.65
N TYR A 180 -2.11 -7.66 16.72
CA TYR A 180 -1.68 -6.26 16.60
C TYR A 180 -2.67 -5.25 17.18
N LYS A 181 -3.65 -5.67 17.98
CA LYS A 181 -4.70 -4.78 18.49
C LYS A 181 -4.18 -3.60 19.33
N SER A 182 -3.08 -3.80 20.05
CA SER A 182 -2.43 -2.75 20.85
C SER A 182 -1.47 -1.87 20.06
N GLU A 183 -1.17 -2.24 18.78
CA GLU A 183 -0.30 -1.46 17.94
C GLU A 183 -1.10 -0.45 17.13
N ARG A 184 -1.10 0.81 17.56
CA ARG A 184 -1.88 1.88 16.93
C ARG A 184 -1.48 2.18 15.49
N TRP A 185 -0.25 1.83 15.11
CA TRP A 185 0.29 2.05 13.77
C TRP A 185 -0.14 0.98 12.75
N VAL A 186 -0.76 -0.12 13.20
CA VAL A 186 -1.51 -1.02 12.32
C VAL A 186 -2.88 -0.40 12.11
N VAL A 187 -3.11 0.17 10.93
CA VAL A 187 -4.26 1.06 10.66
C VAL A 187 -5.29 0.45 9.73
N GLY A 188 -4.97 -0.62 9.01
CA GLY A 188 -5.88 -1.18 8.01
C GLY A 188 -5.71 -2.68 7.77
N ALA A 189 -6.74 -3.26 7.18
CA ALA A 189 -6.82 -4.64 6.72
C ALA A 189 -7.34 -4.67 5.28
N ASP A 190 -6.48 -5.06 4.34
CA ASP A 190 -6.84 -5.32 2.95
C ASP A 190 -7.29 -6.76 2.83
N LEU A 191 -8.60 -6.95 2.64
CA LEU A 191 -9.27 -8.20 2.94
C LEU A 191 -8.82 -9.38 2.09
N ARG A 192 -8.56 -9.15 0.82
CA ARG A 192 -8.06 -10.17 -0.10
C ARG A 192 -7.53 -9.56 -1.37
N ASN A 193 -6.27 -9.90 -1.68
CA ASN A 193 -5.60 -9.45 -2.89
C ASN A 193 -6.18 -10.09 -4.15
N GLU A 194 -6.43 -9.26 -5.16
CA GLU A 194 -6.68 -9.59 -6.56
C GLU A 194 -7.58 -10.80 -6.81
N LEU A 195 -8.82 -10.69 -6.33
CA LEU A 195 -9.84 -11.69 -6.67
C LEU A 195 -10.05 -11.74 -8.18
N ARG A 196 -10.22 -12.96 -8.70
CA ARG A 196 -10.29 -13.20 -10.15
C ARG A 196 -11.08 -14.46 -10.47
N ASN A 197 -11.06 -14.89 -11.73
CA ASN A 197 -11.73 -16.09 -12.20
C ASN A 197 -13.24 -16.02 -12.01
N LYS A 198 -13.74 -16.71 -10.98
CA LYS A 198 -15.18 -16.87 -10.71
C LYS A 198 -15.73 -15.90 -9.69
N ALA A 199 -14.89 -15.05 -9.08
CA ALA A 199 -15.35 -14.07 -8.11
C ALA A 199 -16.34 -13.10 -8.79
N THR A 200 -17.46 -12.80 -8.10
CA THR A 200 -18.49 -11.88 -8.59
C THR A 200 -18.75 -10.78 -7.58
N TRP A 201 -19.20 -9.63 -8.05
CA TRP A 201 -19.72 -8.57 -7.20
C TRP A 201 -21.24 -8.67 -7.08
N GLY A 202 -21.70 -9.33 -6.01
CA GLY A 202 -23.10 -9.79 -5.91
C GLY A 202 -23.37 -11.04 -6.75
N GLY A 203 -24.55 -11.58 -6.64
CA GLY A 203 -24.98 -12.73 -7.40
C GLY A 203 -25.77 -13.73 -6.57
N THR A 204 -26.12 -14.86 -7.18
CA THR A 204 -26.96 -15.89 -6.53
C THR A 204 -26.16 -17.03 -5.89
N ASP A 205 -24.89 -17.18 -6.28
CA ASP A 205 -24.00 -18.20 -5.66
C ASP A 205 -23.18 -17.56 -4.54
N PRO A 206 -23.49 -17.85 -3.26
CA PRO A 206 -22.80 -17.26 -2.12
C PRO A 206 -21.32 -17.67 -2.02
N LYS A 207 -20.91 -18.71 -2.77
CA LYS A 207 -19.50 -19.14 -2.82
C LYS A 207 -18.65 -18.29 -3.76
N LEU A 208 -19.28 -17.51 -4.64
CA LEU A 208 -18.60 -16.65 -5.61
C LEU A 208 -18.84 -15.16 -5.34
N ASP A 209 -19.81 -14.84 -4.48
CA ASP A 209 -20.22 -13.47 -4.16
C ASP A 209 -19.23 -12.80 -3.19
N TRP A 210 -18.29 -12.06 -3.78
CA TRP A 210 -17.30 -11.29 -3.03
C TRP A 210 -17.90 -10.10 -2.28
N HIS A 211 -18.96 -9.47 -2.79
CA HIS A 211 -19.62 -8.40 -2.04
C HIS A 211 -20.06 -8.91 -0.65
N ALA A 212 -20.83 -10.00 -0.62
CA ALA A 212 -21.30 -10.56 0.65
C ALA A 212 -20.14 -11.13 1.51
N ALA A 213 -19.09 -11.68 0.88
CA ALA A 213 -17.92 -12.18 1.59
C ALA A 213 -17.09 -11.04 2.18
N SER A 214 -16.91 -9.93 1.46
CA SER A 214 -16.19 -8.75 1.99
C SER A 214 -16.88 -8.15 3.20
N GLU A 215 -18.22 -8.12 3.22
CA GLU A 215 -18.97 -7.71 4.41
C GLU A 215 -18.76 -8.66 5.60
N ARG A 216 -18.73 -9.99 5.36
CA ARG A 216 -18.42 -10.97 6.41
C ARG A 216 -16.99 -10.82 6.93
N GLY A 217 -16.02 -10.70 6.02
CA GLY A 217 -14.60 -10.50 6.35
C GLY A 217 -14.34 -9.21 7.12
N GLY A 218 -14.83 -8.08 6.61
CA GLY A 218 -14.68 -6.80 7.29
C GLY A 218 -15.35 -6.78 8.66
N ASN A 219 -16.55 -7.37 8.80
CA ASN A 219 -17.21 -7.49 10.11
C ASN A 219 -16.45 -8.44 11.06
N ALA A 220 -15.77 -9.47 10.55
CA ALA A 220 -14.90 -10.34 11.38
C ALA A 220 -13.69 -9.58 11.90
N VAL A 221 -13.00 -8.81 11.02
CA VAL A 221 -11.90 -7.91 11.40
C VAL A 221 -12.37 -6.90 12.45
N LEU A 222 -13.45 -6.17 12.21
CA LEU A 222 -13.95 -5.12 13.07
C LEU A 222 -14.46 -5.64 14.42
N THR A 223 -14.94 -6.90 14.49
CA THR A 223 -15.26 -7.58 15.75
C THR A 223 -14.02 -7.79 16.61
N ALA A 224 -12.88 -8.09 16.00
CA ALA A 224 -11.62 -8.31 16.70
C ALA A 224 -10.88 -7.00 17.02
N ASN A 225 -10.85 -6.08 16.06
CA ASN A 225 -10.27 -4.73 16.21
C ASN A 225 -11.16 -3.69 15.50
N PRO A 226 -12.01 -2.95 16.24
CA PRO A 226 -12.98 -2.01 15.67
C PRO A 226 -12.36 -0.72 15.11
N LEU A 227 -11.06 -0.54 15.25
CA LEU A 227 -10.36 0.71 14.91
C LEU A 227 -9.71 0.68 13.52
N LEU A 228 -9.68 -0.49 12.87
CA LEU A 228 -9.02 -0.63 11.57
C LEU A 228 -9.90 -0.11 10.42
N LEU A 229 -9.26 0.48 9.42
CA LEU A 229 -9.84 0.63 8.10
C LEU A 229 -9.94 -0.74 7.43
N ILE A 230 -10.94 -0.91 6.59
CA ILE A 230 -11.15 -2.14 5.81
C ILE A 230 -11.03 -1.78 4.34
N MET A 231 -9.95 -2.24 3.72
CA MET A 231 -9.75 -2.12 2.29
C MET A 231 -10.48 -3.25 1.59
N VAL A 232 -11.24 -2.91 0.55
CA VAL A 232 -11.99 -3.87 -0.25
C VAL A 232 -11.63 -3.69 -1.72
N GLU A 233 -11.07 -4.73 -2.28
CA GLU A 233 -10.73 -4.84 -3.68
C GLU A 233 -11.95 -5.30 -4.50
N SER A 234 -11.91 -5.11 -5.81
CA SER A 234 -12.93 -5.66 -6.72
C SER A 234 -12.51 -7.02 -7.29
N PRO A 235 -13.44 -7.83 -7.80
CA PRO A 235 -13.11 -8.90 -8.72
C PRO A 235 -12.32 -8.37 -9.95
N ASP A 236 -11.78 -9.28 -10.76
CA ASP A 236 -11.01 -8.94 -11.95
C ASP A 236 -9.71 -8.17 -11.61
N TYR A 237 -8.90 -8.76 -10.72
CA TYR A 237 -7.60 -8.22 -10.29
C TYR A 237 -7.69 -6.80 -9.73
N SER A 238 -8.77 -6.47 -9.06
CA SER A 238 -9.04 -5.14 -8.51
C SER A 238 -9.00 -3.99 -9.53
N THR A 239 -9.27 -4.27 -10.80
CA THR A 239 -9.18 -3.28 -11.89
C THR A 239 -10.50 -2.61 -12.23
N ASN A 240 -11.66 -3.14 -11.75
CA ASN A 240 -12.97 -2.69 -12.21
C ASN A 240 -14.01 -2.65 -11.08
N PHE A 241 -14.48 -1.45 -10.73
CA PHE A 241 -15.43 -1.17 -9.66
C PHE A 241 -16.84 -0.84 -10.16
N VAL A 242 -17.16 -1.14 -11.42
CA VAL A 242 -18.50 -0.91 -11.97
C VAL A 242 -19.55 -1.69 -11.16
N GLY A 243 -20.57 -0.98 -10.67
CA GLY A 243 -21.65 -1.56 -9.85
C GLY A 243 -21.47 -1.38 -8.33
N PHE A 244 -20.30 -0.93 -7.86
CA PHE A 244 -20.06 -0.67 -6.43
C PHE A 244 -20.91 0.49 -5.88
N ASP A 245 -21.25 1.45 -6.70
CA ASP A 245 -22.20 2.52 -6.41
C ASP A 245 -23.64 2.01 -6.20
N LYS A 246 -24.00 0.92 -6.89
CA LYS A 246 -25.35 0.31 -6.81
C LYS A 246 -25.45 -0.73 -5.70
N LEU A 247 -24.35 -1.40 -5.40
CA LEU A 247 -24.25 -2.42 -4.36
C LEU A 247 -23.04 -2.11 -3.46
N PRO A 248 -23.08 -1.05 -2.64
CA PRO A 248 -21.97 -0.67 -1.78
C PRO A 248 -21.82 -1.63 -0.58
N VAL A 249 -20.58 -1.86 -0.18
CA VAL A 249 -20.25 -2.63 1.04
C VAL A 249 -20.76 -1.91 2.29
N ARG A 250 -21.30 -2.66 3.25
CA ARG A 250 -21.81 -2.13 4.53
C ARG A 250 -21.27 -2.93 5.70
N PHE A 251 -20.56 -2.26 6.58
CA PHE A 251 -20.11 -2.85 7.84
C PHE A 251 -21.01 -2.46 9.01
N LYS A 252 -21.03 -3.28 10.05
CA LYS A 252 -21.75 -3.00 11.31
C LYS A 252 -21.16 -1.79 12.05
N ILE A 253 -19.87 -1.51 11.86
CA ILE A 253 -19.19 -0.33 12.35
C ILE A 253 -18.98 0.58 11.15
N ALA A 254 -19.59 1.77 11.18
CA ALA A 254 -19.47 2.77 10.13
C ALA A 254 -18.05 3.36 10.05
N ASP A 255 -17.81 4.10 8.98
CA ASP A 255 -16.62 4.93 8.80
C ASP A 255 -15.30 4.14 8.80
N ARG A 256 -15.32 2.94 8.15
CA ARG A 256 -14.17 2.04 8.06
C ARG A 256 -13.84 1.58 6.63
N LEU A 257 -14.74 1.79 5.68
CA LEU A 257 -14.60 1.29 4.32
C LEU A 257 -13.66 2.17 3.48
N VAL A 258 -12.75 1.53 2.78
CA VAL A 258 -11.90 2.10 1.73
C VAL A 258 -11.95 1.16 0.53
N TYR A 259 -12.13 1.64 -0.68
CA TYR A 259 -11.99 0.81 -1.87
C TYR A 259 -10.55 0.85 -2.38
N SER A 260 -10.02 -0.32 -2.78
CA SER A 260 -8.62 -0.52 -3.13
C SER A 260 -8.47 -0.96 -4.59
N PRO A 261 -8.50 -0.04 -5.57
CA PRO A 261 -8.20 -0.38 -6.95
C PRO A 261 -6.71 -0.68 -7.16
N HIS A 262 -6.42 -1.59 -8.11
CA HIS A 262 -5.09 -1.85 -8.62
C HIS A 262 -4.95 -1.34 -10.06
N ALA A 263 -3.75 -0.92 -10.43
CA ALA A 263 -3.48 -0.37 -11.74
C ALA A 263 -2.13 -0.82 -12.30
N TYR A 264 -2.19 -1.57 -13.39
CA TYR A 264 -1.01 -2.00 -14.15
C TYR A 264 -1.30 -1.96 -15.65
N ASN A 265 -0.27 -1.73 -16.44
CA ASN A 265 -0.32 -1.86 -17.88
C ASN A 265 0.36 -3.17 -18.35
N ILE A 266 -0.07 -4.32 -17.78
CA ILE A 266 0.56 -5.63 -18.02
C ILE A 266 0.50 -6.02 -19.50
N ALA A 267 -0.56 -5.64 -20.21
CA ALA A 267 -0.71 -5.91 -21.64
C ALA A 267 0.13 -4.96 -22.52
N ASP A 268 0.94 -4.07 -21.91
CA ASP A 268 1.73 -3.05 -22.60
C ASP A 268 0.88 -2.25 -23.63
N HIS A 269 -0.35 -1.92 -23.22
CA HIS A 269 -1.31 -1.21 -24.05
C HIS A 269 -0.87 0.24 -24.26
N PRO A 270 -0.65 0.68 -25.50
CA PRO A 270 -0.33 2.07 -25.76
C PRO A 270 -1.59 2.94 -25.68
N PHE A 271 -1.66 3.83 -24.70
CA PHE A 271 -2.66 4.89 -24.67
C PHE A 271 -2.27 6.01 -25.63
N ALA A 272 -3.17 6.39 -26.52
CA ALA A 272 -2.90 7.46 -27.50
C ALA A 272 -2.79 8.84 -26.85
N SER A 273 -3.42 9.03 -25.68
CA SER A 273 -3.39 10.30 -24.94
C SER A 273 -3.72 10.11 -23.47
N TYR A 274 -3.42 11.14 -22.68
CA TYR A 274 -3.87 11.21 -21.28
C TYR A 274 -5.40 11.20 -21.15
N ASP A 275 -6.12 11.84 -22.08
CA ASP A 275 -7.59 11.90 -22.04
C ASP A 275 -8.21 10.50 -22.23
N GLU A 276 -7.61 9.67 -23.09
CA GLU A 276 -8.01 8.27 -23.23
C GLU A 276 -7.77 7.48 -21.93
N LEU A 277 -6.57 7.60 -21.34
CA LEU A 277 -6.27 6.98 -20.06
C LEU A 277 -7.26 7.43 -18.99
N LYS A 278 -7.49 8.73 -18.85
CA LYS A 278 -8.41 9.30 -17.89
C LYS A 278 -9.82 8.74 -18.07
N GLN A 279 -10.33 8.67 -19.29
CA GLN A 279 -11.65 8.11 -19.58
C GLN A 279 -11.75 6.64 -19.11
N VAL A 280 -10.72 5.84 -19.33
CA VAL A 280 -10.67 4.43 -18.91
C VAL A 280 -10.71 4.30 -17.40
N TYR A 281 -9.86 5.04 -16.68
CA TYR A 281 -9.78 4.94 -15.21
C TYR A 281 -10.98 5.58 -14.52
N ASP A 282 -11.53 6.68 -15.06
CA ASP A 282 -12.79 7.26 -14.57
C ASP A 282 -13.94 6.25 -14.69
N ALA A 283 -14.03 5.52 -15.81
CA ALA A 283 -15.07 4.51 -16.01
C ALA A 283 -14.91 3.28 -15.12
N ARG A 284 -13.67 2.91 -14.74
CA ARG A 284 -13.38 1.70 -13.95
C ARG A 284 -13.53 1.90 -12.46
N ALA A 285 -13.01 3.00 -11.91
CA ALA A 285 -12.99 3.28 -10.48
C ALA A 285 -13.19 4.75 -10.13
N GLY A 286 -12.69 5.69 -10.98
CA GLY A 286 -12.70 7.11 -10.69
C GLY A 286 -14.07 7.72 -10.51
N PHE A 287 -15.11 7.14 -11.14
CA PHE A 287 -16.51 7.59 -10.95
C PHE A 287 -16.93 7.52 -9.46
N LEU A 288 -16.33 6.64 -8.66
CA LEU A 288 -16.62 6.51 -7.23
C LEU A 288 -16.22 7.75 -6.43
N LEU A 289 -15.28 8.57 -6.93
CA LEU A 289 -14.91 9.85 -6.32
C LEU A 289 -16.03 10.90 -6.36
N HIS A 290 -17.10 10.63 -7.12
CA HIS A 290 -18.22 11.53 -7.32
C HIS A 290 -19.56 10.94 -6.84
N THR A 291 -19.53 9.79 -6.14
CA THR A 291 -20.73 9.15 -5.59
C THR A 291 -21.05 9.67 -4.19
N GLU A 292 -22.35 9.60 -3.83
CA GLU A 292 -22.82 9.92 -2.48
C GLU A 292 -23.65 8.74 -1.93
N PRO A 293 -23.35 8.29 -0.69
CA PRO A 293 -22.27 8.74 0.18
C PRO A 293 -20.90 8.38 -0.39
N GLY A 294 -19.88 9.24 -0.13
CA GLY A 294 -18.52 9.03 -0.59
C GLY A 294 -17.83 7.86 0.12
N VAL A 295 -16.88 7.22 -0.59
CA VAL A 295 -15.95 6.23 -0.05
C VAL A 295 -14.55 6.59 -0.53
N PRO A 296 -13.52 6.61 0.35
CA PRO A 296 -12.16 6.87 -0.08
C PRO A 296 -11.65 5.79 -1.04
N LEU A 297 -10.85 6.20 -2.03
CA LEU A 297 -10.06 5.31 -2.86
C LEU A 297 -8.59 5.33 -2.41
N TRP A 298 -8.02 4.13 -2.28
CA TRP A 298 -6.59 3.93 -2.07
C TRP A 298 -6.10 2.92 -3.11
N VAL A 299 -5.27 3.37 -4.06
CA VAL A 299 -4.69 2.50 -5.09
C VAL A 299 -3.73 1.54 -4.40
N GLY A 300 -4.19 0.32 -4.10
CA GLY A 300 -3.46 -0.68 -3.29
C GLY A 300 -2.21 -1.19 -3.97
N GLU A 301 -2.23 -1.24 -5.31
CA GLU A 301 -1.06 -1.57 -6.10
C GLU A 301 -1.03 -0.79 -7.42
N PHE A 302 0.15 -0.32 -7.77
CA PHE A 302 0.52 0.14 -9.11
C PHE A 302 2.04 0.12 -9.21
N GLY A 303 2.57 -0.05 -10.41
CA GLY A 303 4.01 -0.13 -10.58
C GLY A 303 4.44 -0.17 -12.04
N THR A 304 5.73 0.03 -12.26
CA THR A 304 6.38 -0.06 -13.56
C THR A 304 7.84 -0.48 -13.39
N CYS A 305 8.52 -0.72 -14.50
CA CYS A 305 9.94 -1.07 -14.47
C CYS A 305 10.82 0.06 -13.89
N GLN A 306 11.87 -0.33 -13.17
CA GLN A 306 12.80 0.58 -12.48
C GLN A 306 13.39 1.67 -13.39
N THR A 307 13.65 1.33 -14.65
CA THR A 307 14.38 2.19 -15.59
C THR A 307 13.53 3.22 -16.28
N LEU A 308 12.18 3.08 -16.22
CA LEU A 308 11.23 3.91 -16.97
C LEU A 308 11.50 3.95 -18.48
N ASP A 309 12.00 2.84 -19.05
CA ASP A 309 12.29 2.68 -20.48
C ASP A 309 11.64 1.40 -21.07
N CYS A 310 10.59 0.91 -20.44
CA CYS A 310 9.84 -0.28 -20.86
C CYS A 310 8.62 0.06 -21.74
N GLY A 311 8.82 0.95 -22.71
CA GLY A 311 7.84 1.25 -23.76
C GLY A 311 6.51 1.79 -23.23
N ALA A 312 5.39 1.30 -23.75
CA ALA A 312 4.06 1.79 -23.42
C ALA A 312 3.73 1.68 -21.92
N ASN A 313 4.38 0.78 -21.18
CA ASN A 313 4.21 0.68 -19.73
C ASN A 313 4.80 1.91 -19.01
N SER A 314 5.95 2.42 -19.43
CA SER A 314 6.54 3.65 -18.87
C SER A 314 5.70 4.88 -19.20
N ASP A 315 5.24 5.01 -20.45
CA ASP A 315 4.37 6.11 -20.87
C ASP A 315 3.05 6.11 -20.09
N TRP A 316 2.44 4.94 -19.94
CA TRP A 316 1.27 4.74 -19.12
C TRP A 316 1.52 5.21 -17.67
N PHE A 317 2.64 4.81 -17.07
CA PHE A 317 2.93 5.13 -15.68
C PHE A 317 3.00 6.65 -15.44
N VAL A 318 3.67 7.40 -16.34
CA VAL A 318 3.75 8.85 -16.25
C VAL A 318 2.35 9.49 -16.33
N MET A 319 1.49 9.00 -17.24
CA MET A 319 0.13 9.47 -17.36
C MET A 319 -0.71 9.09 -16.13
N TYR A 320 -0.50 7.90 -15.57
CA TYR A 320 -1.22 7.45 -14.38
C TYR A 320 -0.81 8.22 -13.11
N ILE A 321 0.47 8.59 -12.96
CA ILE A 321 0.91 9.52 -11.91
C ILE A 321 0.17 10.86 -12.02
N ARG A 322 0.02 11.40 -13.24
CA ARG A 322 -0.78 12.62 -13.46
C ARG A 322 -2.22 12.42 -13.04
N TYR A 323 -2.84 11.29 -13.40
CA TYR A 323 -4.20 10.94 -13.03
C TYR A 323 -4.38 10.89 -11.51
N MET A 324 -3.49 10.21 -10.80
CA MET A 324 -3.52 10.14 -9.33
C MET A 324 -3.36 11.52 -8.69
N LYS A 325 -2.49 12.38 -9.24
CA LYS A 325 -2.30 13.74 -8.76
C LYS A 325 -3.54 14.60 -8.93
N GLU A 326 -4.17 14.58 -10.10
CA GLU A 326 -5.37 15.37 -10.40
C GLU A 326 -6.57 14.95 -9.54
N ASN A 327 -6.65 13.69 -9.13
CA ASN A 327 -7.70 13.13 -8.30
C ASN A 327 -7.31 13.01 -6.81
N ASP A 328 -6.13 13.48 -6.44
CA ASP A 328 -5.60 13.44 -5.07
C ASP A 328 -5.72 12.08 -4.38
N LEU A 329 -5.41 11.00 -5.12
CA LEU A 329 -5.59 9.62 -4.66
C LEU A 329 -4.54 9.22 -3.63
N ALA A 330 -4.97 8.46 -2.63
CA ALA A 330 -4.08 7.66 -1.78
C ALA A 330 -3.55 6.45 -2.57
N TRP A 331 -2.35 5.95 -2.25
CA TRP A 331 -1.69 4.96 -3.09
C TRP A 331 -0.68 4.08 -2.35
N SER A 332 -0.34 2.91 -2.94
CA SER A 332 0.71 1.99 -2.51
C SER A 332 1.48 1.45 -3.72
N TYR A 333 2.74 1.82 -3.86
CA TYR A 333 3.58 1.39 -4.99
C TYR A 333 4.04 -0.08 -4.82
N TRP A 334 3.97 -0.87 -5.88
CA TRP A 334 4.53 -2.23 -5.94
C TRP A 334 5.88 -2.22 -6.66
N ALA A 335 7.02 -2.55 -5.99
CA ALA A 335 7.19 -2.82 -4.59
C ALA A 335 8.49 -2.17 -4.07
N ILE A 336 8.74 -2.21 -2.77
CA ILE A 336 10.02 -1.74 -2.22
C ILE A 336 11.16 -2.72 -2.48
N ASN A 337 10.85 -4.01 -2.59
CA ASN A 337 11.80 -5.12 -2.67
C ASN A 337 12.87 -4.91 -3.75
N GLY A 338 14.15 -5.05 -3.40
CA GLY A 338 15.27 -4.99 -4.34
C GLY A 338 15.52 -6.32 -5.05
N THR A 339 15.11 -7.43 -4.42
CA THR A 339 15.25 -8.78 -4.94
C THR A 339 13.95 -9.58 -4.76
N GLN A 340 13.82 -10.64 -5.57
CA GLN A 340 12.69 -11.56 -5.53
C GLN A 340 12.81 -12.53 -4.36
N SER A 341 11.67 -12.79 -3.68
CA SER A 341 11.50 -13.94 -2.80
C SER A 341 11.23 -15.21 -3.59
N SER A 342 11.30 -16.38 -2.93
CA SER A 342 10.96 -17.68 -3.53
C SER A 342 9.46 -17.79 -3.80
N GLY A 343 9.10 -18.33 -4.95
CA GLY A 343 7.70 -18.56 -5.34
C GLY A 343 7.59 -19.10 -6.78
N ALA A 344 6.39 -19.49 -7.18
CA ALA A 344 6.12 -20.00 -8.51
C ALA A 344 6.50 -18.97 -9.58
N GLY A 345 7.38 -19.35 -10.52
CA GLY A 345 7.87 -18.45 -11.57
C GLY A 345 8.85 -17.37 -11.09
N ARG A 346 9.23 -17.39 -9.82
CA ARG A 346 10.22 -16.46 -9.21
C ARG A 346 11.55 -17.18 -8.99
N LYS A 347 12.60 -16.40 -8.96
CA LYS A 347 13.94 -16.91 -8.63
C LYS A 347 14.45 -16.12 -7.43
N TYR A 348 14.62 -16.82 -6.31
CA TYR A 348 15.21 -16.24 -5.11
C TYR A 348 16.45 -15.39 -5.43
N ASP A 349 16.52 -14.21 -4.86
CA ASP A 349 17.65 -13.27 -5.00
C ASP A 349 17.86 -12.71 -6.44
N ALA A 350 16.96 -12.96 -7.37
CA ALA A 350 16.98 -12.25 -8.65
C ALA A 350 16.51 -10.79 -8.43
N ILE A 351 16.97 -9.88 -9.28
CA ILE A 351 16.57 -8.46 -9.21
C ILE A 351 15.04 -8.34 -9.35
N GLU A 352 14.42 -7.56 -8.47
CA GLU A 352 13.01 -7.20 -8.60
C GLU A 352 12.84 -6.08 -9.62
N GLY A 353 12.24 -6.38 -10.76
CA GLY A 353 12.16 -5.44 -11.88
C GLY A 353 11.33 -4.18 -11.62
N TYR A 354 10.44 -4.21 -10.63
CA TYR A 354 9.61 -3.08 -10.19
C TYR A 354 10.08 -2.50 -8.84
N GLY A 355 11.15 -3.06 -8.26
CA GLY A 355 11.64 -2.69 -6.94
C GLY A 355 12.17 -1.26 -6.86
N LEU A 356 11.86 -0.55 -5.78
CA LEU A 356 12.41 0.79 -5.54
C LEU A 356 13.84 0.75 -4.99
N LEU A 357 14.16 -0.29 -4.19
CA LEU A 357 15.50 -0.43 -3.60
C LEU A 357 16.43 -1.27 -4.49
N SER A 358 17.70 -1.02 -4.33
CA SER A 358 18.79 -1.84 -4.90
C SER A 358 18.81 -3.25 -4.26
N PRO A 359 19.45 -4.22 -4.91
CA PRO A 359 19.55 -5.59 -4.38
C PRO A 359 20.17 -5.69 -2.99
N ASP A 360 20.99 -4.72 -2.58
CA ASP A 360 21.57 -4.66 -1.23
C ASP A 360 20.64 -3.98 -0.20
N TYR A 361 19.47 -3.48 -0.62
CA TYR A 361 18.50 -2.77 0.22
C TYR A 361 19.04 -1.54 0.97
N GLN A 362 20.13 -0.94 0.49
CA GLN A 362 20.78 0.21 1.11
C GLN A 362 20.71 1.48 0.28
N HIS A 363 20.15 1.40 -0.95
CA HIS A 363 20.08 2.51 -1.88
C HIS A 363 18.78 2.45 -2.71
N ILE A 364 18.35 3.61 -3.19
CA ILE A 364 17.28 3.72 -4.18
C ILE A 364 17.82 3.27 -5.54
N ALA A 365 17.23 2.21 -6.13
CA ALA A 365 17.57 1.71 -7.47
C ALA A 365 16.93 2.54 -8.59
N ALA A 366 15.78 3.15 -8.33
CA ALA A 366 14.94 3.82 -9.32
C ALA A 366 14.74 5.32 -9.00
N PRO A 367 15.78 6.17 -9.01
CA PRO A 367 15.68 7.57 -8.56
C PRO A 367 14.68 8.39 -9.37
N LYS A 368 14.61 8.23 -10.70
CA LYS A 368 13.63 8.94 -11.55
C LYS A 368 12.19 8.56 -11.21
N LEU A 369 11.95 7.29 -10.93
CA LEU A 369 10.63 6.78 -10.52
C LEU A 369 10.25 7.35 -9.16
N VAL A 370 11.18 7.37 -8.20
CA VAL A 370 10.96 7.97 -6.87
C VAL A 370 10.68 9.48 -6.98
N GLU A 371 11.33 10.20 -7.90
CA GLU A 371 11.00 11.62 -8.19
C GLU A 371 9.54 11.79 -8.67
N LEU A 372 9.05 10.90 -9.54
CA LEU A 372 7.64 10.91 -9.95
C LEU A 372 6.71 10.64 -8.78
N LEU A 373 7.00 9.62 -7.96
CA LEU A 373 6.20 9.30 -6.76
C LEU A 373 6.14 10.48 -5.78
N ARG A 374 7.24 11.20 -5.60
CA ARG A 374 7.27 12.42 -4.75
C ARG A 374 6.31 13.50 -5.22
N THR A 375 5.98 13.56 -6.52
CA THR A 375 5.01 14.55 -7.04
C THR A 375 3.57 14.29 -6.60
N ILE A 376 3.29 13.09 -6.05
CA ILE A 376 1.99 12.63 -5.56
C ILE A 376 2.02 12.27 -4.06
N GLN A 377 3.06 12.63 -3.32
CA GLN A 377 3.15 12.39 -1.87
C GLN A 377 2.46 13.48 -1.03
N ASN A 378 2.34 14.71 -1.55
CA ASN A 378 1.82 15.89 -0.83
C ASN A 378 0.52 16.38 -1.41
#